data_ef5f41d127ba9ac45c02603669ec330b
#
_entry.id   ef5f41d127ba9ac45c02603669ec330b
#
_cell.length_a   1.000
_cell.length_b   1.000
_cell.length_c   1.000
_cell.angle_alpha   90.00
_cell.angle_beta   90.00
_cell.angle_gamma   90.00
#
_symmetry.space_group_name_H-M   'P 1'
#
loop_
_entity.id
_entity.type
_entity.pdbx_description
1 polymer ?
#
loop_
_entity_poly.entity_id
_entity_poly.type
_entity_poly.pdbx_seq_one_letter_code
_entity_poly.pdbx_strand_id
1 'polypeptide(L)'
;GALTLSNSGSAAYVSGSGSTALVFTYTVAEGNSDSADLSVTAYTGTIADAAGGAAAATGTVDLGAVTVDGDAPDLASVAAADNTYNIGDAIAITVTWDEAVIVSGTPTLTLDNSGTASYTSGSGNAALVFTYTVADGDTDDSDLQISSYSGTIADAAGGAAAAVSGDLGAVIVDSSSPDITGCDATDGAYGVGEAISITCTYNEAVTVTGTPTITLSNSDVASYASGTGSTAIVFTTTVAEGDSTSSDLSVSSIQPTAGGATMKDAQDNSVSTAITGGDLGTVTVDGDAPDLSSVADTTGDGAYGVGESISITVTWDEAVVTSDGALTLSNSGSAAYVSGSGSTALVFT
;
A
#
# COMPACT_ATOMS: atom_id res chain seq x y z
N GLY A 1 28.29 56.04 -19.46
CA GLY A 1 29.38 55.69 -18.56
C GLY A 1 28.95 54.61 -17.58
N ALA A 2 29.91 53.96 -17.00
CA ALA A 2 29.66 52.93 -15.97
C ALA A 2 30.74 53.00 -14.88
N LEU A 3 30.42 52.54 -13.69
CA LEU A 3 31.39 52.30 -12.63
C LEU A 3 31.92 50.89 -12.75
N THR A 4 33.21 50.67 -12.56
CA THR A 4 33.85 49.38 -12.40
C THR A 4 33.92 49.09 -10.91
N LEU A 5 33.44 47.89 -10.52
CA LEU A 5 33.38 47.45 -9.12
C LEU A 5 34.54 46.49 -8.79
N SER A 6 34.82 46.29 -7.50
CA SER A 6 35.94 45.47 -7.03
C SER A 6 35.73 43.99 -7.35
N ASN A 7 34.50 43.52 -7.53
CA ASN A 7 34.15 42.17 -7.98
C ASN A 7 34.13 42.01 -9.51
N SER A 8 34.78 42.95 -10.24
CA SER A 8 34.76 43.01 -11.72
C SER A 8 33.37 43.32 -12.31
N GLY A 9 32.38 43.61 -11.49
CA GLY A 9 31.06 44.04 -11.90
C GLY A 9 31.06 45.44 -12.51
N SER A 10 29.98 45.79 -13.21
CA SER A 10 29.79 47.10 -13.86
C SER A 10 28.45 47.70 -13.49
N ALA A 11 28.46 48.86 -12.82
CA ALA A 11 27.23 49.59 -12.54
C ALA A 11 26.97 50.61 -13.66
N ALA A 12 25.83 50.51 -14.29
CA ALA A 12 25.43 51.36 -15.41
C ALA A 12 24.86 52.71 -14.91
N TYR A 13 25.15 53.80 -15.63
CA TYR A 13 24.55 55.10 -15.33
C TYR A 13 23.03 55.07 -15.59
N VAL A 14 22.28 55.63 -14.64
CA VAL A 14 20.82 55.72 -14.70
C VAL A 14 20.34 57.18 -14.81
N SER A 15 20.79 58.06 -13.92
CA SER A 15 20.26 59.42 -13.85
C SER A 15 21.19 60.39 -13.13
N GLY A 16 20.79 61.66 -13.08
CA GLY A 16 21.44 62.71 -12.32
C GLY A 16 22.31 63.68 -13.15
N SER A 17 22.34 63.61 -14.49
CA SER A 17 23.07 64.56 -15.35
C SER A 17 22.58 65.95 -15.13
N GLY A 18 23.52 66.92 -14.97
CA GLY A 18 23.22 68.33 -14.63
C GLY A 18 23.02 68.60 -13.13
N SER A 19 23.25 67.62 -12.28
CA SER A 19 23.22 67.74 -10.83
C SER A 19 24.58 67.39 -10.21
N THR A 20 24.68 67.52 -8.89
CA THR A 20 25.89 67.18 -8.12
C THR A 20 25.96 65.67 -7.75
N ALA A 21 24.94 64.94 -8.07
CA ALA A 21 24.85 63.48 -7.78
C ALA A 21 24.43 62.69 -9.02
N LEU A 22 25.20 61.66 -9.38
CA LEU A 22 24.91 60.69 -10.45
C LEU A 22 24.52 59.37 -9.82
N VAL A 23 23.50 58.75 -10.38
CA VAL A 23 23.01 57.43 -9.94
C VAL A 23 23.46 56.38 -10.94
N PHE A 24 24.06 55.31 -10.40
CA PHE A 24 24.45 54.13 -11.13
C PHE A 24 23.77 52.89 -10.51
N THR A 25 23.40 51.92 -11.31
CA THR A 25 22.81 50.67 -10.82
C THR A 25 23.67 49.48 -11.27
N TYR A 26 24.00 48.64 -10.32
CA TYR A 26 24.56 47.32 -10.53
C TYR A 26 23.48 46.28 -10.19
N THR A 27 23.25 45.32 -11.08
CA THR A 27 22.38 44.19 -10.83
C THR A 27 23.26 42.96 -10.71
N VAL A 28 23.23 42.31 -9.56
CA VAL A 28 23.93 41.02 -9.37
C VAL A 28 23.25 39.98 -10.23
N ALA A 29 24.04 39.21 -10.97
CA ALA A 29 23.59 38.13 -11.84
C ALA A 29 24.42 36.91 -11.54
N GLU A 30 23.84 35.74 -11.84
CA GLU A 30 24.50 34.42 -11.74
C GLU A 30 25.89 34.48 -12.38
N GLY A 31 26.91 33.92 -11.66
CA GLY A 31 28.30 33.92 -12.08
C GLY A 31 29.04 35.25 -11.88
N ASN A 32 28.45 36.25 -11.22
CA ASN A 32 29.21 37.39 -10.78
C ASN A 32 30.11 36.99 -9.59
N SER A 33 31.34 37.56 -9.57
CA SER A 33 32.25 37.26 -8.47
C SER A 33 31.73 37.81 -7.17
N ASP A 34 31.81 37.02 -6.11
CA ASP A 34 31.45 37.40 -4.76
C ASP A 34 32.32 38.55 -4.22
N SER A 35 31.75 39.31 -3.34
CA SER A 35 32.45 40.34 -2.60
C SER A 35 31.91 40.48 -1.18
N ALA A 36 32.78 40.35 -0.20
CA ALA A 36 32.44 40.63 1.19
C ALA A 36 32.35 42.13 1.51
N ASP A 37 32.91 42.95 0.63
CA ASP A 37 32.97 44.42 0.78
C ASP A 37 33.14 45.04 -0.61
N LEU A 38 32.02 45.47 -1.19
CA LEU A 38 32.00 45.98 -2.56
C LEU A 38 32.49 47.42 -2.58
N SER A 39 33.42 47.74 -3.50
CA SER A 39 33.93 49.07 -3.71
C SER A 39 33.92 49.45 -5.19
N VAL A 40 33.92 50.76 -5.47
CA VAL A 40 34.13 51.30 -6.82
C VAL A 40 35.62 51.42 -7.03
N THR A 41 36.13 50.84 -8.12
CA THR A 41 37.55 50.87 -8.49
C THR A 41 37.87 51.89 -9.59
N ALA A 42 36.93 52.12 -10.51
CA ALA A 42 37.06 53.08 -11.60
C ALA A 42 35.70 53.47 -12.14
N TYR A 43 35.68 54.47 -13.01
CA TYR A 43 34.52 54.68 -13.90
C TYR A 43 34.98 54.80 -15.36
N THR A 44 34.10 54.48 -16.27
CA THR A 44 34.31 54.59 -17.74
C THR A 44 33.32 55.63 -18.29
N GLY A 45 33.74 56.40 -19.27
CA GLY A 45 32.95 57.45 -19.88
C GLY A 45 33.44 58.85 -19.52
N THR A 46 32.66 59.84 -19.87
CA THR A 46 32.99 61.28 -19.58
C THR A 46 32.02 61.83 -18.56
N ILE A 47 32.54 62.30 -17.45
CA ILE A 47 31.85 63.14 -16.49
C ILE A 47 32.55 64.51 -16.54
N ALA A 48 31.81 65.54 -16.86
CA ALA A 48 32.33 66.88 -16.93
C ALA A 48 31.33 67.90 -16.35
N ASP A 49 31.83 69.09 -15.91
CA ASP A 49 31.01 70.19 -15.57
C ASP A 49 30.41 70.91 -16.82
N ALA A 50 29.56 71.86 -16.64
CA ALA A 50 28.91 72.62 -17.71
C ALA A 50 29.90 73.45 -18.58
N ALA A 51 31.12 73.68 -18.13
CA ALA A 51 32.17 74.36 -18.83
C ALA A 51 33.13 73.43 -19.58
N GLY A 52 32.91 72.09 -19.45
CA GLY A 52 33.72 71.05 -20.10
C GLY A 52 34.92 70.58 -19.27
N GLY A 53 35.06 71.02 -18.02
CA GLY A 53 36.05 70.55 -17.08
C GLY A 53 35.79 69.10 -16.67
N ALA A 54 36.73 68.16 -16.98
CA ALA A 54 36.60 66.71 -16.66
C ALA A 54 36.61 66.49 -15.14
N ALA A 55 35.74 65.63 -14.66
CA ALA A 55 35.75 65.11 -13.28
C ALA A 55 37.08 64.40 -13.00
N ALA A 56 37.59 64.52 -11.76
CA ALA A 56 38.75 63.80 -11.30
C ALA A 56 38.44 62.24 -11.36
N ALA A 57 39.47 61.42 -11.67
CA ALA A 57 39.36 60.01 -11.60
C ALA A 57 39.00 59.55 -10.18
N THR A 58 38.06 58.71 -10.06
CA THR A 58 37.75 58.01 -8.80
C THR A 58 38.91 57.08 -8.44
N GLY A 59 39.49 57.24 -7.25
CA GLY A 59 40.25 56.15 -6.63
C GLY A 59 39.29 55.06 -6.13
N THR A 60 39.82 54.02 -5.53
CA THR A 60 38.99 53.04 -4.87
C THR A 60 38.13 53.68 -3.81
N VAL A 61 36.81 53.53 -3.91
CA VAL A 61 35.83 54.10 -2.99
C VAL A 61 34.99 52.97 -2.41
N ASP A 62 35.09 52.77 -1.12
CA ASP A 62 34.28 51.83 -0.36
C ASP A 62 32.80 52.27 -0.39
N LEU A 63 31.90 51.27 -0.67
CA LEU A 63 30.46 51.51 -0.66
C LEU A 63 29.81 51.23 0.71
N GLY A 64 30.62 50.96 1.75
CA GLY A 64 30.20 50.50 3.07
C GLY A 64 29.99 48.98 3.08
N ALA A 65 29.28 48.49 4.08
CA ALA A 65 29.08 47.05 4.24
C ALA A 65 28.11 46.47 3.18
N VAL A 66 28.52 46.55 1.91
CA VAL A 66 27.78 45.98 0.78
C VAL A 66 28.43 44.62 0.38
N THR A 67 27.73 43.57 0.62
CA THR A 67 28.15 42.24 0.18
C THR A 67 27.48 41.86 -1.16
N VAL A 68 28.16 41.13 -1.99
CA VAL A 68 27.65 40.53 -3.21
C VAL A 68 27.86 39.03 -3.11
N ASP A 69 26.82 38.29 -3.37
CA ASP A 69 26.79 36.85 -3.57
C ASP A 69 26.22 36.63 -4.98
N GLY A 70 27.03 36.15 -5.89
CA GLY A 70 26.70 36.02 -7.29
C GLY A 70 26.49 34.59 -7.73
N ASP A 71 26.60 33.66 -6.83
CA ASP A 71 26.36 32.24 -7.09
C ASP A 71 25.03 31.81 -6.42
N ALA A 72 24.16 31.16 -7.15
CA ALA A 72 22.98 30.54 -6.60
C ALA A 72 23.27 29.02 -6.32
N PRO A 73 22.62 28.42 -5.33
CA PRO A 73 22.92 27.06 -4.98
C PRO A 73 22.69 26.07 -6.14
N ASP A 74 23.75 25.40 -6.57
CA ASP A 74 23.71 24.36 -7.59
C ASP A 74 23.56 22.96 -6.97
N LEU A 75 22.78 22.09 -7.65
CA LEU A 75 22.58 20.72 -7.20
C LEU A 75 23.89 19.93 -7.29
N ALA A 76 24.41 19.48 -6.16
CA ALA A 76 25.62 18.67 -6.09
C ALA A 76 25.30 17.16 -6.15
N SER A 77 24.29 16.68 -5.42
CA SER A 77 23.88 15.29 -5.43
C SER A 77 22.49 15.06 -4.81
N VAL A 78 21.90 13.94 -5.19
CA VAL A 78 20.73 13.34 -4.50
C VAL A 78 21.07 11.91 -4.12
N ALA A 79 20.55 11.39 -3.00
CA ALA A 79 20.78 10.02 -2.57
C ALA A 79 19.75 9.57 -1.54
N ALA A 80 19.45 8.27 -1.55
CA ALA A 80 18.79 7.57 -0.45
C ALA A 80 19.55 6.26 -0.16
N ALA A 81 19.17 5.53 0.87
CA ALA A 81 19.80 4.24 1.15
C ALA A 81 19.27 3.18 0.17
N ASP A 82 20.17 2.41 -0.43
CA ASP A 82 19.84 1.27 -1.29
C ASP A 82 19.04 0.24 -0.49
N ASN A 83 17.81 -0.03 -0.90
CA ASN A 83 16.94 -1.03 -0.28
C ASN A 83 15.69 -1.26 -1.11
N THR A 84 14.95 -2.34 -0.81
CA THR A 84 13.53 -2.47 -1.16
C THR A 84 12.71 -1.94 0.01
N TYR A 85 11.81 -1.00 -0.28
CA TYR A 85 10.92 -0.34 0.68
C TYR A 85 9.49 -0.78 0.44
N ASN A 86 8.83 -1.20 1.51
CA ASN A 86 7.49 -1.78 1.52
C ASN A 86 6.49 -0.80 2.12
N ILE A 87 5.21 -1.15 2.08
CA ILE A 87 4.13 -0.36 2.69
C ILE A 87 4.46 -0.02 4.15
N GLY A 88 4.45 1.28 4.46
CA GLY A 88 4.75 1.82 5.78
C GLY A 88 6.21 2.19 6.02
N ASP A 89 7.13 1.78 5.14
CA ASP A 89 8.54 2.16 5.25
C ASP A 89 8.76 3.62 4.89
N ALA A 90 9.73 4.25 5.57
CA ALA A 90 10.09 5.64 5.34
C ALA A 90 11.44 5.73 4.62
N ILE A 91 11.45 6.39 3.47
CA ILE A 91 12.64 6.64 2.66
C ILE A 91 13.16 8.04 2.99
N ALA A 92 14.34 8.13 3.59
CA ALA A 92 15.02 9.39 3.84
C ALA A 92 15.86 9.78 2.60
N ILE A 93 15.46 10.84 1.92
CA ILE A 93 16.11 11.34 0.70
C ILE A 93 16.93 12.56 1.07
N THR A 94 18.23 12.51 0.80
CA THR A 94 19.16 13.62 1.00
C THR A 94 19.40 14.32 -0.33
N VAL A 95 19.14 15.64 -0.36
CA VAL A 95 19.49 16.52 -1.48
C VAL A 95 20.61 17.44 -1.01
N THR A 96 21.72 17.46 -1.74
CA THR A 96 22.90 18.24 -1.39
C THR A 96 23.17 19.29 -2.47
N TRP A 97 23.32 20.55 -2.08
CA TRP A 97 23.79 21.62 -2.91
C TRP A 97 25.28 21.89 -2.64
N ASP A 98 25.91 22.68 -3.47
CA ASP A 98 27.31 23.06 -3.34
C ASP A 98 27.54 24.08 -2.22
N GLU A 99 26.48 24.75 -1.77
CA GLU A 99 26.51 25.72 -0.67
C GLU A 99 25.35 25.55 0.33
N ALA A 100 25.35 26.35 1.40
CA ALA A 100 24.32 26.29 2.42
C ALA A 100 23.00 26.95 1.97
N VAL A 101 21.89 26.24 2.12
CA VAL A 101 20.55 26.66 1.69
C VAL A 101 19.60 26.88 2.87
N ILE A 102 18.72 27.87 2.73
CA ILE A 102 17.65 28.22 3.67
C ILE A 102 16.32 27.77 3.08
N VAL A 103 15.55 27.01 3.84
CA VAL A 103 14.22 26.56 3.48
C VAL A 103 13.17 27.54 3.99
N SER A 104 12.23 27.92 3.13
CA SER A 104 11.03 28.65 3.52
C SER A 104 9.77 27.85 3.21
N GLY A 105 8.90 27.75 4.21
CA GLY A 105 7.70 26.92 4.09
C GLY A 105 7.97 25.41 4.19
N THR A 106 7.22 24.62 3.44
CA THR A 106 7.29 23.15 3.41
C THR A 106 7.55 22.66 1.98
N PRO A 107 8.78 22.74 1.48
CA PRO A 107 9.09 22.20 0.16
C PRO A 107 8.88 20.70 0.10
N THR A 108 8.60 20.20 -1.10
CA THR A 108 8.39 18.77 -1.38
C THR A 108 9.17 18.35 -2.62
N LEU A 109 9.54 17.07 -2.66
CA LEU A 109 10.02 16.41 -3.86
C LEU A 109 8.86 15.62 -4.48
N THR A 110 8.75 15.67 -5.79
CA THR A 110 7.90 14.78 -6.57
C THR A 110 8.77 13.65 -7.11
N LEU A 111 8.37 12.42 -6.84
CA LEU A 111 9.06 11.22 -7.30
C LEU A 111 8.42 10.71 -8.61
N ASP A 112 9.11 9.87 -9.35
CA ASP A 112 8.63 9.34 -10.63
C ASP A 112 7.53 8.29 -10.48
N ASN A 113 7.46 7.62 -9.32
CA ASN A 113 6.32 6.78 -8.94
C ASN A 113 5.06 7.58 -8.53
N SER A 114 5.04 8.90 -8.75
CA SER A 114 4.02 9.87 -8.31
C SER A 114 3.97 10.11 -6.79
N GLY A 115 4.86 9.52 -6.02
CA GLY A 115 5.02 9.76 -4.59
C GLY A 115 5.51 11.19 -4.30
N THR A 116 5.31 11.63 -3.07
CA THR A 116 5.74 12.97 -2.61
C THR A 116 6.54 12.83 -1.32
N ALA A 117 7.80 13.28 -1.35
CA ALA A 117 8.63 13.38 -0.16
C ALA A 117 8.53 14.80 0.43
N SER A 118 8.29 14.88 1.73
CA SER A 118 8.15 16.14 2.47
C SER A 118 9.46 16.54 3.14
N TYR A 119 9.80 17.83 3.15
CA TYR A 119 10.96 18.34 3.85
C TYR A 119 10.91 18.02 5.35
N THR A 120 12.04 17.55 5.87
CA THR A 120 12.16 17.13 7.27
C THR A 120 13.17 17.98 8.04
N SER A 121 14.38 18.21 7.47
CA SER A 121 15.45 18.91 8.17
C SER A 121 16.57 19.39 7.25
N GLY A 122 17.50 20.19 7.81
CA GLY A 122 18.75 20.58 7.15
C GLY A 122 18.89 22.06 6.81
N SER A 123 17.84 22.90 6.94
CA SER A 123 17.91 24.35 6.63
C SER A 123 19.09 25.03 7.32
N GLY A 124 19.83 25.82 6.57
CA GLY A 124 21.08 26.45 6.99
C GLY A 124 22.33 25.58 6.71
N ASN A 125 22.19 24.44 6.07
CA ASN A 125 23.30 23.59 5.62
C ASN A 125 23.18 23.31 4.11
N ALA A 126 24.23 22.76 3.52
CA ALA A 126 24.22 22.34 2.13
C ALA A 126 23.33 21.12 1.87
N ALA A 127 23.08 20.29 2.86
CA ALA A 127 22.26 19.08 2.75
C ALA A 127 20.90 19.22 3.42
N LEU A 128 19.84 18.96 2.68
CA LEU A 128 18.47 18.88 3.18
C LEU A 128 17.99 17.44 3.14
N VAL A 129 17.17 17.07 4.13
CA VAL A 129 16.53 15.75 4.20
C VAL A 129 15.03 15.88 3.94
N PHE A 130 14.52 15.04 3.06
CA PHE A 130 13.11 14.84 2.77
C PHE A 130 12.72 13.41 3.13
N THR A 131 11.47 13.17 3.48
CA THR A 131 10.97 11.85 3.80
C THR A 131 9.75 11.52 2.93
N TYR A 132 9.82 10.37 2.26
CA TYR A 132 8.69 9.73 1.61
C TYR A 132 8.31 8.47 2.42
N THR A 133 7.03 8.26 2.69
CA THR A 133 6.53 7.03 3.31
C THR A 133 5.70 6.28 2.29
N VAL A 134 6.07 5.04 2.02
CA VAL A 134 5.37 4.18 1.06
C VAL A 134 3.97 3.88 1.58
N ALA A 135 2.95 4.14 0.76
CA ALA A 135 1.56 3.87 1.09
C ALA A 135 1.00 2.76 0.20
N ASP A 136 0.04 2.00 0.74
CA ASP A 136 -0.69 0.99 -0.03
C ASP A 136 -1.38 1.64 -1.24
N GLY A 137 -1.13 1.07 -2.43
CA GLY A 137 -1.64 1.60 -3.71
C GLY A 137 -0.82 2.72 -4.33
N ASP A 138 0.34 3.09 -3.79
CA ASP A 138 1.34 3.85 -4.54
C ASP A 138 1.78 3.04 -5.78
N THR A 139 2.48 3.66 -6.71
CA THR A 139 3.02 2.92 -7.86
C THR A 139 4.32 2.24 -7.47
N ASP A 140 4.43 0.93 -7.75
CA ASP A 140 5.68 0.19 -7.60
C ASP A 140 6.77 0.75 -8.51
N ASP A 141 7.98 0.79 -8.00
CA ASP A 141 9.12 1.31 -8.74
C ASP A 141 10.38 0.48 -8.49
N SER A 142 11.07 0.12 -9.55
CA SER A 142 12.30 -0.67 -9.49
C SER A 142 13.58 0.17 -9.39
N ASP A 143 13.46 1.51 -9.50
CA ASP A 143 14.60 2.45 -9.56
C ASP A 143 14.12 3.89 -9.30
N LEU A 144 13.70 4.16 -8.06
CA LEU A 144 13.03 5.40 -7.67
C LEU A 144 13.89 6.64 -7.92
N GLN A 145 13.31 7.66 -8.56
CA GLN A 145 13.99 8.88 -8.93
C GLN A 145 13.21 10.13 -8.47
N ILE A 146 13.94 11.24 -8.35
CA ILE A 146 13.33 12.56 -8.17
C ILE A 146 13.02 13.16 -9.54
N SER A 147 11.74 13.48 -9.78
CA SER A 147 11.28 14.16 -10.99
C SER A 147 11.39 15.67 -10.90
N SER A 148 11.08 16.23 -9.74
CA SER A 148 11.11 17.70 -9.49
C SER A 148 10.98 18.03 -8.01
N TYR A 149 11.19 19.33 -7.67
CA TYR A 149 10.80 19.84 -6.35
C TYR A 149 9.86 21.04 -6.47
N SER A 150 9.14 21.31 -5.39
CA SER A 150 8.32 22.51 -5.23
C SER A 150 8.58 23.18 -3.88
N GLY A 151 8.38 24.49 -3.81
CA GLY A 151 8.62 25.30 -2.61
C GLY A 151 9.79 26.26 -2.79
N THR A 152 10.22 26.89 -1.70
CA THR A 152 11.29 27.90 -1.72
C THR A 152 12.51 27.39 -0.98
N ILE A 153 13.60 27.23 -1.72
CA ILE A 153 14.94 26.93 -1.23
C ILE A 153 15.86 27.98 -1.86
N ALA A 154 16.64 28.67 -1.06
CA ALA A 154 17.54 29.73 -1.51
C ALA A 154 18.75 29.81 -0.57
N ASP A 155 19.84 30.46 -1.02
CA ASP A 155 20.94 30.84 -0.14
C ASP A 155 20.55 31.98 0.84
N ALA A 156 21.52 32.45 1.61
CA ALA A 156 21.31 33.56 2.57
C ALA A 156 21.15 34.91 1.89
N ALA A 157 21.62 35.09 0.65
CA ALA A 157 21.52 36.32 -0.14
C ALA A 157 20.21 36.37 -0.95
N GLY A 158 19.50 35.25 -1.08
CA GLY A 158 18.22 35.15 -1.78
C GLY A 158 18.35 34.56 -3.20
N GLY A 159 19.51 34.01 -3.58
CA GLY A 159 19.71 33.22 -4.77
C GLY A 159 18.85 31.95 -4.70
N ALA A 160 18.01 31.70 -5.71
CA ALA A 160 17.13 30.56 -5.72
C ALA A 160 17.91 29.28 -6.10
N ALA A 161 17.74 28.22 -5.32
CA ALA A 161 18.38 26.93 -5.58
C ALA A 161 17.99 26.36 -6.95
N ALA A 162 18.95 25.71 -7.62
CA ALA A 162 18.75 25.02 -8.89
C ALA A 162 17.66 23.93 -8.80
N ALA A 163 17.12 23.57 -9.95
CA ALA A 163 16.14 22.48 -10.07
C ALA A 163 16.69 21.16 -9.53
N VAL A 164 15.87 20.40 -8.81
CA VAL A 164 16.24 19.09 -8.25
C VAL A 164 15.61 17.99 -9.09
N SER A 165 16.45 17.10 -9.61
CA SER A 165 16.06 15.84 -10.22
C SER A 165 17.23 14.87 -10.14
N GLY A 166 16.98 13.57 -10.19
CA GLY A 166 18.05 12.57 -10.27
C GLY A 166 17.67 11.24 -9.66
N ASP A 167 18.55 10.30 -9.93
CA ASP A 167 18.52 8.93 -9.47
C ASP A 167 18.94 8.87 -7.98
N LEU A 168 18.18 8.09 -7.19
CA LEU A 168 18.41 7.95 -5.75
C LEU A 168 19.33 6.77 -5.39
N GLY A 169 19.79 5.99 -6.38
CA GLY A 169 20.53 4.74 -6.22
C GLY A 169 19.62 3.53 -6.38
N ALA A 170 20.00 2.37 -5.87
CA ALA A 170 19.21 1.14 -5.98
C ALA A 170 18.04 1.15 -4.96
N VAL A 171 17.14 2.11 -5.11
CA VAL A 171 15.94 2.27 -4.28
C VAL A 171 14.74 1.67 -5.01
N ILE A 172 14.21 0.59 -4.45
CA ILE A 172 13.04 -0.12 -4.97
C ILE A 172 11.85 0.15 -4.07
N VAL A 173 10.70 0.43 -4.65
CA VAL A 173 9.43 0.57 -3.92
C VAL A 173 8.48 -0.55 -4.34
N ASP A 174 7.98 -1.29 -3.36
CA ASP A 174 6.89 -2.26 -3.50
C ASP A 174 5.74 -1.85 -2.59
N SER A 175 4.70 -1.31 -3.17
CA SER A 175 3.55 -0.72 -2.50
C SER A 175 2.27 -1.53 -2.71
N SER A 176 2.39 -2.71 -3.29
CA SER A 176 1.26 -3.58 -3.59
C SER A 176 1.06 -4.62 -2.49
N SER A 177 -0.13 -4.67 -1.89
CA SER A 177 -0.54 -5.78 -1.03
C SER A 177 -1.11 -6.91 -1.88
N PRO A 178 -0.86 -8.19 -1.53
CA PRO A 178 -1.58 -9.28 -2.17
C PRO A 178 -3.08 -9.18 -1.93
N ASP A 179 -3.86 -9.04 -3.00
CA ASP A 179 -5.32 -8.94 -2.98
C ASP A 179 -5.99 -10.22 -3.45
N ILE A 180 -7.09 -10.62 -2.80
CA ILE A 180 -7.95 -11.71 -3.28
C ILE A 180 -8.68 -11.24 -4.56
N THR A 181 -8.46 -11.96 -5.66
CA THR A 181 -9.15 -11.75 -6.94
C THR A 181 -10.38 -12.63 -7.10
N GLY A 182 -10.49 -13.70 -6.33
CA GLY A 182 -11.65 -14.59 -6.28
C GLY A 182 -11.39 -15.80 -5.38
N CYS A 183 -12.47 -16.38 -4.85
CA CYS A 183 -12.43 -17.66 -4.17
C CYS A 183 -13.39 -18.62 -4.89
N ASP A 184 -13.10 -19.93 -4.85
CA ASP A 184 -13.86 -20.96 -5.52
C ASP A 184 -13.83 -22.27 -4.71
N ALA A 185 -14.88 -23.06 -4.81
CA ALA A 185 -14.95 -24.41 -4.27
C ALA A 185 -15.68 -25.33 -5.25
N THR A 186 -15.64 -26.64 -5.04
CA THR A 186 -16.39 -27.56 -5.90
C THR A 186 -17.88 -27.39 -5.65
N ASP A 187 -18.65 -27.14 -6.71
CA ASP A 187 -20.11 -27.09 -6.66
C ASP A 187 -20.70 -28.39 -6.06
N GLY A 188 -21.66 -28.23 -5.15
CA GLY A 188 -22.32 -29.37 -4.54
C GLY A 188 -23.07 -29.02 -3.25
N ALA A 189 -23.81 -30.05 -2.77
CA ALA A 189 -24.41 -30.02 -1.44
C ALA A 189 -23.50 -30.79 -0.48
N TYR A 190 -23.15 -30.17 0.63
CA TYR A 190 -22.26 -30.71 1.66
C TYR A 190 -23.06 -30.91 2.94
N GLY A 191 -23.16 -32.15 3.41
CA GLY A 191 -23.77 -32.55 4.67
C GLY A 191 -22.76 -32.73 5.79
N VAL A 192 -23.25 -33.05 6.98
CA VAL A 192 -22.43 -33.30 8.19
C VAL A 192 -21.37 -34.38 7.91
N GLY A 193 -20.11 -34.05 8.22
CA GLY A 193 -18.94 -34.90 8.03
C GLY A 193 -18.24 -34.73 6.69
N GLU A 194 -18.79 -33.98 5.75
CA GLU A 194 -18.15 -33.71 4.45
C GLU A 194 -17.21 -32.51 4.53
N ALA A 195 -16.08 -32.60 3.81
CA ALA A 195 -15.06 -31.55 3.78
C ALA A 195 -15.23 -30.63 2.57
N ILE A 196 -15.19 -29.32 2.81
CA ILE A 196 -15.19 -28.27 1.78
C ILE A 196 -13.77 -27.77 1.63
N SER A 197 -13.23 -27.81 0.40
CA SER A 197 -11.93 -27.26 0.05
C SER A 197 -12.15 -25.98 -0.75
N ILE A 198 -11.65 -24.85 -0.24
CA ILE A 198 -11.84 -23.51 -0.79
C ILE A 198 -10.49 -22.99 -1.27
N THR A 199 -10.40 -22.62 -2.55
CA THR A 199 -9.20 -22.03 -3.14
C THR A 199 -9.44 -20.53 -3.34
N CYS A 200 -8.70 -19.68 -2.61
CA CYS A 200 -8.68 -18.24 -2.84
C CYS A 200 -7.46 -17.87 -3.70
N THR A 201 -7.70 -17.19 -4.81
CA THR A 201 -6.67 -16.74 -5.76
C THR A 201 -6.32 -15.29 -5.46
N TYR A 202 -5.03 -15.00 -5.38
CA TYR A 202 -4.46 -13.69 -5.18
C TYR A 202 -3.86 -13.14 -6.48
N ASN A 203 -3.71 -11.82 -6.58
CA ASN A 203 -3.05 -11.15 -7.71
C ASN A 203 -1.55 -11.47 -7.78
N GLU A 204 -0.94 -11.86 -6.65
CA GLU A 204 0.48 -12.21 -6.55
C GLU A 204 0.72 -13.39 -5.60
N ALA A 205 1.98 -13.86 -5.51
CA ALA A 205 2.32 -15.03 -4.70
C ALA A 205 2.35 -14.71 -3.20
N VAL A 206 1.65 -15.51 -2.40
CA VAL A 206 1.53 -15.33 -0.94
C VAL A 206 2.31 -16.39 -0.18
N THR A 207 3.22 -15.96 0.67
CA THR A 207 3.92 -16.81 1.65
C THR A 207 3.09 -16.87 2.94
N VAL A 208 2.74 -18.08 3.35
CA VAL A 208 1.93 -18.34 4.55
C VAL A 208 2.78 -18.96 5.64
N THR A 209 2.69 -18.44 6.87
CA THR A 209 3.20 -19.08 8.08
C THR A 209 2.06 -19.27 9.08
N GLY A 210 2.11 -20.35 9.88
CA GLY A 210 1.04 -20.68 10.81
C GLY A 210 -0.24 -21.15 10.11
N THR A 211 -1.38 -20.89 10.73
CA THR A 211 -2.71 -21.34 10.26
C THR A 211 -3.68 -20.17 10.19
N PRO A 212 -3.54 -19.28 9.18
CA PRO A 212 -4.56 -18.26 8.95
C PRO A 212 -5.92 -18.90 8.61
N THR A 213 -6.99 -18.16 8.77
CA THR A 213 -8.35 -18.64 8.57
C THR A 213 -9.17 -17.70 7.71
N ILE A 214 -10.22 -18.23 7.08
CA ILE A 214 -11.30 -17.46 6.47
C ILE A 214 -12.61 -17.76 7.21
N THR A 215 -13.49 -16.78 7.30
CA THR A 215 -14.84 -16.95 7.83
C THR A 215 -15.82 -16.99 6.68
N LEU A 216 -16.74 -17.95 6.71
CA LEU A 216 -17.75 -18.16 5.69
C LEU A 216 -19.06 -17.44 6.01
N SER A 217 -19.98 -17.31 5.05
CA SER A 217 -21.26 -16.61 5.20
C SER A 217 -22.18 -17.25 6.22
N ASN A 218 -22.05 -18.56 6.45
CA ASN A 218 -22.77 -19.30 7.50
C ASN A 218 -22.11 -19.20 8.89
N SER A 219 -21.06 -18.37 9.03
CA SER A 219 -20.23 -18.17 10.24
C SER A 219 -19.24 -19.29 10.56
N ASP A 220 -19.15 -20.32 9.73
CA ASP A 220 -18.12 -21.35 9.86
C ASP A 220 -16.72 -20.80 9.51
N VAL A 221 -15.68 -21.51 9.96
CA VAL A 221 -14.29 -21.10 9.81
C VAL A 221 -13.50 -22.19 9.08
N ALA A 222 -12.97 -21.84 7.90
CA ALA A 222 -12.04 -22.69 7.18
C ALA A 222 -10.60 -22.30 7.49
N SER A 223 -9.75 -23.30 7.75
CA SER A 223 -8.36 -23.14 8.11
C SER A 223 -7.43 -23.37 6.93
N TYR A 224 -6.30 -22.67 6.89
CA TYR A 224 -5.26 -22.85 5.88
C TYR A 224 -4.84 -24.32 5.77
N ALA A 225 -4.79 -24.82 4.55
CA ALA A 225 -4.39 -26.20 4.24
C ALA A 225 -3.11 -26.26 3.39
N SER A 226 -2.99 -25.42 2.35
CA SER A 226 -1.84 -25.47 1.45
C SER A 226 -1.76 -24.25 0.52
N GLY A 227 -0.70 -24.15 -0.30
CA GLY A 227 -0.54 -23.14 -1.35
C GLY A 227 0.49 -22.05 -1.06
N THR A 228 1.21 -22.09 0.08
CA THR A 228 2.26 -21.10 0.39
C THR A 228 3.27 -20.95 -0.75
N GLY A 229 3.65 -19.70 -1.07
CA GLY A 229 4.56 -19.36 -2.16
C GLY A 229 3.89 -19.36 -3.54
N SER A 230 2.57 -19.42 -3.62
CA SER A 230 1.81 -19.34 -4.86
C SER A 230 0.67 -18.32 -4.77
N THR A 231 0.03 -18.05 -5.90
CA THR A 231 -1.17 -17.18 -5.96
C THR A 231 -2.44 -17.89 -5.50
N ALA A 232 -2.44 -19.22 -5.35
CA ALA A 232 -3.61 -20.02 -4.99
C ALA A 232 -3.44 -20.58 -3.57
N ILE A 233 -4.19 -20.05 -2.63
CA ILE A 233 -4.18 -20.46 -1.22
C ILE A 233 -5.42 -21.28 -0.92
N VAL A 234 -5.22 -22.47 -0.35
CA VAL A 234 -6.30 -23.41 -0.06
C VAL A 234 -6.63 -23.41 1.42
N PHE A 235 -7.91 -23.26 1.72
CA PHE A 235 -8.49 -23.40 3.07
C PHE A 235 -9.45 -24.58 3.08
N THR A 236 -9.60 -25.26 4.22
CA THR A 236 -10.53 -26.37 4.38
C THR A 236 -11.34 -26.24 5.66
N THR A 237 -12.59 -26.65 5.58
CA THR A 237 -13.48 -26.88 6.72
C THR A 237 -14.19 -28.23 6.55
N THR A 238 -14.80 -28.72 7.63
CA THR A 238 -15.66 -29.91 7.60
C THR A 238 -16.97 -29.54 8.23
N VAL A 239 -18.07 -29.81 7.52
CA VAL A 239 -19.41 -29.52 8.03
C VAL A 239 -19.64 -30.32 9.31
N ALA A 240 -19.96 -29.63 10.38
CA ALA A 240 -20.26 -30.24 11.68
C ALA A 240 -21.77 -30.19 11.98
N GLU A 241 -22.21 -31.09 12.87
CA GLU A 241 -23.57 -31.05 13.41
C GLU A 241 -23.81 -29.72 14.12
N GLY A 242 -24.88 -29.02 13.74
CA GLY A 242 -25.25 -27.71 14.26
C GLY A 242 -24.65 -26.52 13.52
N ASP A 243 -23.89 -26.75 12.43
CA ASP A 243 -23.49 -25.66 11.55
C ASP A 243 -24.72 -25.04 10.87
N SER A 244 -24.65 -23.72 10.62
CA SER A 244 -25.77 -23.04 9.98
C SER A 244 -25.91 -23.48 8.53
N THR A 245 -27.09 -23.96 8.15
CA THR A 245 -27.44 -24.30 6.77
C THR A 245 -27.29 -23.09 5.86
N SER A 246 -26.67 -23.27 4.71
CA SER A 246 -26.50 -22.24 3.68
C SER A 246 -26.93 -22.76 2.31
N SER A 247 -27.74 -21.96 1.61
CA SER A 247 -28.12 -22.24 0.21
C SER A 247 -27.15 -21.66 -0.82
N ASP A 248 -26.18 -20.86 -0.38
CA ASP A 248 -25.20 -20.19 -1.20
C ASP A 248 -24.03 -19.74 -0.30
N LEU A 249 -22.99 -20.55 -0.25
CA LEU A 249 -21.85 -20.31 0.64
C LEU A 249 -20.86 -19.34 0.00
N SER A 250 -20.35 -18.41 0.79
CA SER A 250 -19.35 -17.45 0.34
C SER A 250 -18.32 -17.14 1.43
N VAL A 251 -17.17 -16.59 1.05
CA VAL A 251 -16.16 -16.08 1.99
C VAL A 251 -16.57 -14.67 2.45
N SER A 252 -16.74 -14.49 3.74
CA SER A 252 -17.14 -13.22 4.36
C SER A 252 -15.96 -12.38 4.84
N SER A 253 -14.90 -13.01 5.33
CA SER A 253 -13.70 -12.33 5.81
C SER A 253 -12.49 -13.25 5.82
N ILE A 254 -11.29 -12.64 5.81
CA ILE A 254 -10.04 -13.33 6.02
C ILE A 254 -9.40 -12.87 7.34
N GLN A 255 -8.75 -13.80 8.04
CA GLN A 255 -8.01 -13.58 9.28
C GLN A 255 -6.54 -13.98 9.06
N PRO A 256 -5.74 -13.15 8.38
CA PRO A 256 -4.38 -13.51 7.97
C PRO A 256 -3.41 -13.67 9.14
N THR A 257 -3.76 -13.11 10.31
CA THR A 257 -2.95 -13.16 11.54
C THR A 257 -3.53 -14.06 12.63
N ALA A 258 -4.52 -14.91 12.30
CA ALA A 258 -5.14 -15.83 13.27
C ALA A 258 -4.09 -16.69 13.97
N GLY A 259 -4.13 -16.75 15.30
CA GLY A 259 -3.19 -17.55 16.09
C GLY A 259 -1.70 -17.16 15.94
N GLY A 260 -1.39 -15.96 15.48
CA GLY A 260 -0.01 -15.52 15.18
C GLY A 260 0.49 -15.94 13.80
N ALA A 261 -0.40 -16.35 12.90
CA ALA A 261 -0.09 -16.60 11.50
C ALA A 261 0.36 -15.32 10.77
N THR A 262 0.97 -15.47 9.60
CA THR A 262 1.21 -14.38 8.65
C THR A 262 0.88 -14.83 7.23
N MET A 263 0.40 -13.89 6.43
CA MET A 263 0.22 -14.05 4.99
C MET A 263 0.81 -12.80 4.32
N LYS A 264 1.85 -12.98 3.53
CA LYS A 264 2.66 -11.88 2.98
C LYS A 264 3.19 -12.24 1.60
N ASP A 265 3.51 -11.21 0.79
CA ASP A 265 4.27 -11.38 -0.45
C ASP A 265 5.76 -11.68 -0.20
N ALA A 266 6.56 -11.63 -1.26
CA ALA A 266 8.00 -11.83 -1.20
C ALA A 266 8.75 -10.61 -0.61
N GLN A 267 8.14 -9.45 -0.61
CA GLN A 267 8.66 -8.18 -0.13
C GLN A 267 8.20 -7.83 1.29
N ASP A 268 7.44 -8.73 1.93
CA ASP A 268 6.95 -8.63 3.31
C ASP A 268 5.70 -7.75 3.49
N ASN A 269 5.02 -7.30 2.39
CA ASN A 269 3.72 -6.66 2.48
C ASN A 269 2.66 -7.68 2.90
N SER A 270 1.82 -7.30 3.86
CA SER A 270 0.75 -8.16 4.34
C SER A 270 -0.41 -8.21 3.35
N VAL A 271 -1.07 -9.38 3.21
CA VAL A 271 -2.28 -9.48 2.38
C VAL A 271 -3.34 -8.48 2.81
N SER A 272 -4.05 -7.95 1.84
CA SER A 272 -5.26 -7.16 2.04
C SER A 272 -6.36 -8.01 2.71
N THR A 273 -7.15 -7.40 3.57
CA THR A 273 -8.31 -8.05 4.20
C THR A 273 -9.61 -7.84 3.44
N ALA A 274 -9.55 -7.12 2.32
CA ALA A 274 -10.69 -6.94 1.43
C ALA A 274 -11.01 -8.25 0.70
N ILE A 275 -12.29 -8.62 0.65
CA ILE A 275 -12.75 -9.80 -0.09
C ILE A 275 -13.37 -9.34 -1.40
N THR A 276 -12.77 -9.74 -2.49
CA THR A 276 -13.30 -9.57 -3.84
C THR A 276 -13.59 -10.95 -4.43
N GLY A 277 -14.79 -11.16 -4.98
CA GLY A 277 -15.16 -12.47 -5.54
C GLY A 277 -15.18 -13.58 -4.48
N GLY A 278 -15.76 -13.32 -3.32
CA GLY A 278 -15.89 -14.30 -2.24
C GLY A 278 -17.01 -15.33 -2.43
N ASP A 279 -17.77 -15.26 -3.51
CA ASP A 279 -18.74 -16.26 -3.94
C ASP A 279 -18.01 -17.56 -4.30
N LEU A 280 -18.47 -18.70 -3.76
CA LEU A 280 -17.85 -20.01 -3.94
C LEU A 280 -18.53 -20.84 -5.04
N GLY A 281 -19.42 -20.26 -5.84
CA GLY A 281 -20.22 -20.97 -6.81
C GLY A 281 -21.49 -21.57 -6.20
N THR A 282 -21.95 -22.71 -6.70
CA THR A 282 -23.19 -23.35 -6.23
C THR A 282 -22.88 -24.32 -5.08
N VAL A 283 -22.38 -23.78 -3.96
CA VAL A 283 -22.07 -24.56 -2.74
C VAL A 283 -23.16 -24.39 -1.72
N THR A 284 -23.82 -25.50 -1.35
CA THR A 284 -24.84 -25.51 -0.28
C THR A 284 -24.32 -26.32 0.91
N VAL A 285 -24.69 -25.91 2.11
CA VAL A 285 -24.33 -26.57 3.36
C VAL A 285 -25.60 -26.97 4.10
N ASP A 286 -25.63 -28.22 4.54
CA ASP A 286 -26.65 -28.76 5.44
C ASP A 286 -25.95 -29.26 6.70
N GLY A 287 -26.09 -28.50 7.79
CA GLY A 287 -25.45 -28.79 9.07
C GLY A 287 -26.30 -29.62 10.02
N ASP A 288 -27.44 -30.10 9.58
CA ASP A 288 -28.30 -30.99 10.37
C ASP A 288 -28.19 -32.42 9.90
N ALA A 289 -27.88 -33.35 10.78
CA ALA A 289 -27.93 -34.79 10.48
C ALA A 289 -29.32 -35.34 10.87
N PRO A 290 -29.84 -36.34 10.12
CA PRO A 290 -31.15 -36.89 10.43
C PRO A 290 -31.24 -37.44 11.87
N ASP A 291 -32.10 -36.87 12.68
CA ASP A 291 -32.39 -37.34 14.04
C ASP A 291 -33.62 -38.24 14.10
N LEU A 292 -33.51 -39.31 14.89
CA LEU A 292 -34.60 -40.24 15.07
C LEU A 292 -35.77 -39.56 15.81
N SER A 293 -36.88 -39.31 15.13
CA SER A 293 -38.11 -38.74 15.67
C SER A 293 -38.99 -39.72 16.37
N SER A 294 -39.25 -40.92 15.73
CA SER A 294 -40.10 -41.95 16.34
C SER A 294 -39.90 -43.31 15.70
N VAL A 295 -40.24 -44.33 16.45
CA VAL A 295 -40.39 -45.73 15.94
C VAL A 295 -41.76 -46.18 16.33
N ALA A 296 -42.56 -46.68 15.38
CA ALA A 296 -43.91 -47.15 15.59
C ALA A 296 -44.17 -48.48 14.86
N ASP A 297 -44.88 -49.35 15.52
CA ASP A 297 -45.51 -50.47 14.85
C ASP A 297 -46.76 -50.00 14.10
N THR A 298 -46.85 -50.29 12.82
CA THR A 298 -47.97 -49.95 11.97
C THR A 298 -48.89 -51.12 11.68
N THR A 299 -48.56 -52.30 12.19
CA THR A 299 -49.42 -53.47 12.11
C THR A 299 -50.53 -53.45 13.17
N GLY A 300 -50.28 -52.78 14.31
CA GLY A 300 -51.18 -52.66 15.45
C GLY A 300 -50.89 -53.66 16.58
N ASP A 301 -51.43 -53.31 17.76
CA ASP A 301 -51.23 -54.17 18.93
C ASP A 301 -51.85 -55.55 18.74
N GLY A 302 -51.09 -56.64 19.04
CA GLY A 302 -51.59 -58.01 18.90
C GLY A 302 -50.53 -59.06 19.25
N ALA A 303 -50.96 -60.33 19.18
CA ALA A 303 -50.09 -61.48 19.26
C ALA A 303 -49.89 -62.02 17.84
N TYR A 304 -48.63 -62.04 17.37
CA TYR A 304 -48.24 -62.46 16.01
C TYR A 304 -47.63 -63.86 16.05
N GLY A 305 -48.17 -64.76 15.20
CA GLY A 305 -47.72 -66.10 15.08
C GLY A 305 -46.74 -66.37 13.92
N VAL A 306 -46.33 -67.63 13.78
CA VAL A 306 -45.41 -68.03 12.69
C VAL A 306 -46.03 -67.73 11.33
N GLY A 307 -45.34 -66.92 10.51
CA GLY A 307 -45.74 -66.53 9.15
C GLY A 307 -46.46 -65.17 9.06
N GLU A 308 -46.69 -64.51 10.16
CA GLU A 308 -47.26 -63.16 10.19
C GLU A 308 -46.13 -62.11 10.13
N SER A 309 -46.39 -61.01 9.48
CA SER A 309 -45.45 -59.91 9.32
C SER A 309 -45.80 -58.74 10.24
N ILE A 310 -44.78 -58.19 10.87
CA ILE A 310 -44.89 -56.97 11.66
C ILE A 310 -44.22 -55.83 10.87
N SER A 311 -44.97 -54.76 10.59
CA SER A 311 -44.46 -53.57 9.89
C SER A 311 -44.07 -52.51 10.89
N ILE A 312 -42.81 -52.06 10.82
CA ILE A 312 -42.24 -51.07 11.71
C ILE A 312 -41.89 -49.83 10.89
N THR A 313 -42.41 -48.67 11.28
CA THR A 313 -42.05 -47.38 10.67
C THR A 313 -41.10 -46.66 11.60
N VAL A 314 -39.96 -46.28 11.05
CA VAL A 314 -38.94 -45.45 11.68
C VAL A 314 -39.04 -44.06 11.06
N THR A 315 -39.27 -43.04 11.84
CA THR A 315 -39.45 -41.70 11.36
C THR A 315 -38.28 -40.82 11.87
N TRP A 316 -37.67 -40.08 10.97
CA TRP A 316 -36.68 -39.07 11.25
C TRP A 316 -37.32 -37.65 11.13
N ASP A 317 -36.62 -36.66 11.56
CA ASP A 317 -37.04 -35.24 11.45
C ASP A 317 -36.88 -34.71 10.04
N GLU A 318 -35.95 -35.33 9.24
CA GLU A 318 -35.76 -34.99 7.83
C GLU A 318 -35.76 -36.21 6.91
N ALA A 319 -35.59 -35.99 5.60
CA ALA A 319 -35.64 -37.05 4.61
C ALA A 319 -34.35 -37.83 4.56
N VAL A 320 -34.43 -39.15 4.76
CA VAL A 320 -33.29 -40.08 4.76
C VAL A 320 -33.25 -40.94 3.50
N VAL A 321 -32.05 -41.24 3.01
CA VAL A 321 -31.81 -42.05 1.85
C VAL A 321 -31.14 -43.37 2.27
N THR A 322 -31.76 -44.49 1.93
CA THR A 322 -31.14 -45.81 2.10
C THR A 322 -31.51 -46.73 0.93
N SER A 323 -30.64 -47.68 0.63
CA SER A 323 -30.90 -48.71 -0.35
C SER A 323 -31.15 -50.11 0.28
N ASP A 324 -30.82 -50.25 1.56
CA ASP A 324 -30.88 -51.50 2.31
C ASP A 324 -30.92 -51.24 3.83
N GLY A 325 -30.75 -52.22 4.63
CA GLY A 325 -30.70 -52.15 6.06
C GLY A 325 -31.70 -53.06 6.77
N ALA A 326 -31.49 -53.24 8.09
CA ALA A 326 -32.40 -53.99 8.92
C ALA A 326 -32.39 -53.49 10.35
N LEU A 327 -33.52 -53.56 11.01
CA LEU A 327 -33.63 -53.33 12.44
C LEU A 327 -33.35 -54.61 13.18
N THR A 328 -32.57 -54.55 14.26
CA THR A 328 -32.44 -55.63 15.25
C THR A 328 -33.47 -55.45 16.35
N LEU A 329 -34.29 -56.44 16.55
CA LEU A 329 -35.36 -56.40 17.57
C LEU A 329 -34.87 -57.01 18.88
N SER A 330 -35.52 -56.69 19.98
CA SER A 330 -35.16 -57.14 21.32
C SER A 330 -35.23 -58.65 21.53
N ASN A 331 -35.98 -59.36 20.68
CA ASN A 331 -36.05 -60.82 20.64
C ASN A 331 -35.00 -61.48 19.74
N SER A 332 -33.98 -60.72 19.30
CA SER A 332 -32.97 -61.12 18.32
C SER A 332 -33.51 -61.38 16.90
N GLY A 333 -34.72 -60.99 16.61
CA GLY A 333 -35.29 -60.96 15.27
C GLY A 333 -34.72 -59.81 14.45
N SER A 334 -34.93 -59.84 13.13
CA SER A 334 -34.49 -58.81 12.20
C SER A 334 -35.68 -58.38 11.33
N ALA A 335 -35.93 -57.10 11.24
CA ALA A 335 -36.87 -56.54 10.26
C ALA A 335 -36.09 -55.88 9.13
N ALA A 336 -36.31 -56.34 7.91
CA ALA A 336 -35.62 -55.85 6.72
C ALA A 336 -36.27 -54.58 6.18
N TYR A 337 -35.45 -53.69 5.58
CA TYR A 337 -35.92 -52.48 4.88
C TYR A 337 -36.86 -52.85 3.73
N VAL A 338 -37.97 -52.13 3.60
CA VAL A 338 -38.99 -52.34 2.56
C VAL A 338 -39.15 -51.16 1.65
N SER A 339 -39.32 -49.95 2.25
CA SER A 339 -39.63 -48.75 1.46
C SER A 339 -39.42 -47.46 2.28
N GLY A 340 -39.54 -46.28 1.62
CA GLY A 340 -39.52 -44.95 2.25
C GLY A 340 -38.24 -44.15 1.99
N SER A 341 -37.23 -44.70 1.27
CA SER A 341 -36.03 -43.95 0.91
C SER A 341 -36.39 -42.63 0.19
N GLY A 342 -35.73 -41.53 0.59
CA GLY A 342 -36.03 -40.16 0.13
C GLY A 342 -37.20 -39.50 0.84
N SER A 343 -37.69 -40.07 1.95
CA SER A 343 -38.71 -39.46 2.81
C SER A 343 -38.28 -39.52 4.28
N THR A 344 -39.05 -38.85 5.16
CA THR A 344 -38.81 -38.84 6.60
C THR A 344 -39.17 -40.17 7.28
N ALA A 345 -39.78 -41.12 6.59
CA ALA A 345 -40.25 -42.38 7.19
C ALA A 345 -39.81 -43.60 6.41
N LEU A 346 -39.03 -44.49 7.01
CA LEU A 346 -38.62 -45.77 6.47
C LEU A 346 -39.47 -46.90 7.06
N VAL A 347 -39.87 -47.84 6.22
CA VAL A 347 -40.68 -49.00 6.59
C VAL A 347 -39.79 -50.27 6.55
N PHE A 348 -39.88 -51.03 7.62
CA PHE A 348 -39.19 -52.34 7.78
C PHE A 348 -40.23 -53.42 8.12
N THR A 349 -39.96 -54.63 7.66
CA THR A 349 -40.84 -55.80 7.94
C THR A 349 -40.04 -57.03 8.32
#